data_c756af0b5f41b5ce5497b7dd17635733
#
_entry.id   c756af0b5f41b5ce5497b7dd17635733
#
_cell.length_a   1.000
_cell.length_b   1.000
_cell.length_c   1.000
_cell.angle_alpha   90.00
_cell.angle_beta   90.00
_cell.angle_gamma   90.00
#
_symmetry.space_group_name_H-M   'P 1'
#
loop_
_entity.id
_entity.type
_entity.pdbx_description
1 polymer ?
#
loop_
_entity_poly.entity_id
_entity_poly.type
_entity_poly.pdbx_seq_one_letter_code
_entity_poly.pdbx_strand_id
1 'polypeptide(L)'
;MAAQLAFASDYMEGAHPAILKKLAETNLIKSAGYGLDEYSETAREKIRKACNAPEAEVHFLVGGTQTNATVIGALLASYQGVIA
;
A
#
# COMPACT_ATOMS: atom_id res chain seq x y z
N MET A 1 0.88 -24.82 -16.36
CA MET A 1 -0.47 -24.27 -16.19
C MET A 1 -0.57 -22.98 -17.00
N ALA A 2 -1.52 -22.90 -17.89
CA ALA A 2 -1.72 -21.69 -18.68
C ALA A 2 -2.28 -20.56 -17.81
N ALA A 3 -1.74 -19.36 -17.94
CA ALA A 3 -2.29 -18.21 -17.26
C ALA A 3 -3.63 -17.84 -17.88
N GLN A 4 -4.64 -17.66 -17.05
CA GLN A 4 -5.95 -17.21 -17.47
C GLN A 4 -6.12 -15.74 -17.11
N LEU A 5 -6.42 -14.92 -18.12
CA LEU A 5 -6.65 -13.49 -17.89
C LEU A 5 -8.08 -13.25 -17.44
N ALA A 6 -8.26 -12.50 -16.38
CA ALA A 6 -9.55 -12.12 -15.84
C ALA A 6 -9.62 -10.60 -15.72
N PHE A 7 -10.70 -10.01 -16.23
CA PHE A 7 -10.91 -8.57 -16.26
C PHE A 7 -12.15 -8.13 -15.46
N ALA A 8 -12.67 -9.02 -14.62
CA ALA A 8 -13.87 -8.72 -13.84
C ALA A 8 -13.60 -7.71 -12.72
N SER A 9 -12.44 -7.79 -12.07
CA SER A 9 -11.99 -6.82 -11.08
C SER A 9 -10.49 -6.93 -10.86
N ASP A 10 -9.92 -5.92 -10.23
CA ASP A 10 -8.48 -5.85 -9.90
C ASP A 10 -8.12 -6.51 -8.57
N TYR A 11 -9.10 -7.03 -7.83
CA TYR A 11 -8.87 -7.65 -6.52
C TYR A 11 -9.06 -9.17 -6.51
N MET A 12 -9.15 -9.82 -7.66
CA MET A 12 -9.42 -11.27 -7.77
C MET A 12 -8.16 -12.13 -7.66
N GLU A 13 -7.00 -11.52 -7.77
CA GLU A 13 -5.73 -12.23 -7.77
C GLU A 13 -5.12 -12.31 -6.36
N GLY A 14 -4.37 -13.38 -6.12
CA GLY A 14 -3.56 -13.49 -4.91
C GLY A 14 -2.27 -12.67 -5.01
N ALA A 15 -1.41 -12.83 -4.00
CA ALA A 15 -0.12 -12.13 -3.98
C ALA A 15 0.86 -12.72 -5.01
N HIS A 16 1.72 -11.87 -5.54
CA HIS A 16 2.80 -12.31 -6.40
C HIS A 16 3.70 -13.31 -5.65
N PRO A 17 4.22 -14.36 -6.31
CA PRO A 17 5.07 -15.36 -5.65
C PRO A 17 6.27 -14.79 -4.89
N ALA A 18 6.89 -13.71 -5.38
CA ALA A 18 7.98 -13.04 -4.70
C ALA A 18 7.55 -12.43 -3.36
N ILE A 19 6.32 -11.94 -3.26
CA ILE A 19 5.75 -11.41 -2.01
C ILE A 19 5.56 -12.54 -1.01
N LEU A 20 5.00 -13.67 -1.43
CA LEU A 20 4.81 -14.84 -0.57
C LEU A 20 6.15 -15.37 -0.04
N LYS A 21 7.16 -15.40 -0.88
CA LYS A 21 8.51 -15.81 -0.49
C LYS A 21 9.07 -14.87 0.60
N LYS A 22 8.93 -13.57 0.43
CA LYS A 22 9.37 -12.59 1.42
C LYS A 22 8.62 -12.70 2.73
N LEU A 23 7.33 -12.94 2.68
CA LEU A 23 6.52 -13.17 3.88
C LEU A 23 7.01 -14.41 4.64
N ALA A 24 7.31 -15.50 3.93
CA ALA A 24 7.82 -16.72 4.54
C ALA A 24 9.19 -16.49 5.21
N GLU A 25 10.08 -15.75 4.55
CA GLU A 25 11.42 -15.43 5.06
C GLU A 25 11.38 -14.56 6.32
N THR A 26 10.41 -13.66 6.42
CA THR A 26 10.32 -12.67 7.51
C THR A 26 9.27 -12.99 8.55
N ASN A 27 8.55 -14.10 8.40
CA ASN A 27 7.37 -14.43 9.22
C ASN A 27 7.64 -14.46 10.72
N LEU A 28 8.81 -14.94 11.14
CA LEU A 28 9.15 -15.08 12.56
C LEU A 28 9.92 -13.89 13.12
N ILE A 29 10.18 -12.88 12.32
CA ILE A 29 10.87 -11.68 12.77
C ILE A 29 9.88 -10.77 13.47
N LYS A 30 10.23 -10.33 14.67
CA LYS A 30 9.42 -9.39 15.44
C LYS A 30 9.72 -7.97 15.01
N SER A 31 8.70 -7.21 14.69
CA SER A 31 8.82 -5.83 14.21
C SER A 31 7.91 -4.90 15.02
N ALA A 32 8.31 -3.64 15.14
CA ALA A 32 7.51 -2.61 15.77
C ALA A 32 6.21 -2.39 14.97
N GLY A 33 5.15 -2.02 15.66
CA GLY A 33 3.89 -1.68 15.03
C GLY A 33 3.82 -0.21 14.60
N TYR A 34 2.68 0.17 14.06
CA TYR A 34 2.36 1.56 13.68
C TYR A 34 3.29 2.15 12.59
N GLY A 35 3.82 1.29 11.72
CA GLY A 35 4.68 1.73 10.63
C GLY A 35 6.06 2.20 11.05
N LEU A 36 6.50 1.87 12.25
CA LEU A 36 7.82 2.25 12.78
C LEU A 36 8.89 1.18 12.57
N ASP A 37 8.54 0.09 11.90
CA ASP A 37 9.46 -1.01 11.62
C ASP A 37 10.40 -0.68 10.44
N GLU A 38 11.51 -1.41 10.39
CA GLU A 38 12.52 -1.23 9.34
C GLU A 38 11.99 -1.55 7.94
N TYR A 39 11.09 -2.52 7.82
CA TYR A 39 10.49 -2.88 6.53
C TYR A 39 9.66 -1.74 5.96
N SER A 40 8.85 -1.10 6.78
CA SER A 40 8.06 0.06 6.38
C SER A 40 8.95 1.22 5.97
N GLU A 41 10.01 1.50 6.72
CA GLU A 41 10.94 2.58 6.39
C GLU A 41 11.67 2.32 5.07
N THR A 42 12.15 1.11 4.86
CA THR A 42 12.79 0.72 3.60
C THR A 42 11.81 0.83 2.43
N ALA A 43 10.56 0.44 2.63
CA ALA A 43 9.53 0.56 1.61
C ALA A 43 9.23 2.03 1.27
N ARG A 44 9.17 2.91 2.26
CA ARG A 44 8.99 4.36 2.04
C ARG A 44 10.11 4.92 1.18
N GLU A 45 11.35 4.59 1.47
CA GLU A 45 12.51 5.04 0.69
C GLU A 45 12.45 4.55 -0.75
N LYS A 46 12.09 3.28 -0.95
CA LYS A 46 11.95 2.70 -2.29
C LYS A 46 10.83 3.38 -3.09
N ILE A 47 9.72 3.69 -2.44
CA ILE A 47 8.59 4.38 -3.07
C ILE A 47 8.99 5.80 -3.47
N ARG A 48 9.64 6.56 -2.58
CA ARG A 48 10.15 7.90 -2.89
C ARG A 48 11.08 7.88 -4.10
N LYS A 49 11.97 6.91 -4.15
CA LYS A 49 12.91 6.75 -5.26
C LYS A 49 12.19 6.40 -6.56
N ALA A 50 11.26 5.45 -6.51
CA ALA A 50 10.49 5.04 -7.69
C ALA A 50 9.63 6.18 -8.26
N CYS A 51 9.09 7.04 -7.38
CA CYS A 51 8.28 8.20 -7.76
C CYS A 51 9.12 9.44 -8.07
N ASN A 52 10.44 9.38 -7.92
CA ASN A 52 11.33 10.52 -8.04
C ASN A 52 10.88 11.71 -7.17
N ALA A 53 10.50 11.41 -5.92
CA ALA A 53 9.93 12.37 -4.98
C ALA A 53 10.61 12.22 -3.62
N PRO A 54 11.89 12.65 -3.46
CA PRO A 54 12.68 12.37 -2.24
C PRO A 54 12.14 13.04 -0.99
N GLU A 55 11.33 14.08 -1.12
CA GLU A 55 10.75 14.83 0.00
C GLU A 55 9.30 14.47 0.28
N ALA A 56 8.72 13.50 -0.45
CA ALA A 56 7.35 13.10 -0.25
C ALA A 56 7.17 12.35 1.05
N GLU A 57 6.07 12.60 1.75
CA GLU A 57 5.63 11.77 2.85
C GLU A 57 4.91 10.54 2.30
N VAL A 58 5.21 9.38 2.85
CA VAL A 58 4.61 8.11 2.44
C VAL A 58 3.89 7.50 3.64
N HIS A 59 2.62 7.21 3.47
CA HIS A 59 1.77 6.64 4.51
C HIS A 59 1.17 5.32 4.04
N PHE A 60 1.23 4.30 4.88
CA PHE A 60 0.62 2.99 4.63
C PHE A 60 -0.71 2.89 5.39
N LEU A 61 -1.75 2.53 4.68
CA LEU A 61 -3.10 2.37 5.23
C LEU A 61 -3.60 0.96 4.96
N VAL A 62 -4.64 0.56 5.66
CA VAL A 62 -5.15 -0.83 5.65
C VAL A 62 -5.66 -1.27 4.28
N GLY A 63 -6.21 -0.35 3.51
CA GLY A 63 -6.75 -0.67 2.19
C GLY A 63 -7.28 0.56 1.48
N GLY A 64 -7.72 0.38 0.23
CA GLY A 64 -8.16 1.48 -0.61
C GLY A 64 -9.35 2.27 -0.06
N THR A 65 -10.32 1.58 0.54
CA THR A 65 -11.49 2.24 1.13
C THR A 65 -11.09 3.18 2.27
N GLN A 66 -10.23 2.73 3.17
CA GLN A 66 -9.72 3.58 4.26
C GLN A 66 -8.88 4.73 3.71
N THR A 67 -8.06 4.46 2.71
CA THR A 67 -7.23 5.48 2.07
C THR A 67 -8.09 6.60 1.49
N ASN A 68 -9.14 6.24 0.73
CA ASN A 68 -10.05 7.21 0.16
C ASN A 68 -10.75 8.06 1.24
N ALA A 69 -11.26 7.41 2.29
CA ALA A 69 -11.92 8.11 3.39
C ALA A 69 -10.96 9.09 4.11
N THR A 70 -9.73 8.67 4.35
CA THR A 70 -8.71 9.48 5.02
C THR A 70 -8.32 10.68 4.18
N VAL A 71 -8.07 10.50 2.89
CA VAL A 71 -7.69 11.57 1.97
C VAL A 71 -8.82 12.57 1.80
N ILE A 72 -10.04 12.10 1.61
CA ILE A 72 -11.21 12.96 1.48
C ILE A 72 -11.40 13.78 2.75
N GLY A 73 -11.34 13.13 3.93
CA GLY A 73 -11.50 13.82 5.21
C GLY A 73 -10.40 14.85 5.48
N ALA A 74 -9.17 14.60 5.04
CA ALA A 74 -8.04 15.49 5.27
C ALA A 74 -7.97 16.66 4.29
N LEU A 75 -8.34 16.46 3.03
CA LEU A 75 -8.12 17.44 1.97
C LEU A 75 -9.34 18.30 1.64
N LEU A 76 -10.56 17.84 1.91
CA LEU A 76 -11.75 18.56 1.56
C LEU A 76 -12.31 19.37 2.72
N ALA A 77 -12.78 20.58 2.43
CA ALA A 77 -13.56 21.36 3.36
C ALA A 77 -14.98 20.78 3.49
N SER A 78 -15.69 21.15 4.58
CA SER A 78 -17.03 20.61 4.87
C SER A 78 -18.09 20.89 3.79
N TYR A 79 -17.85 21.91 2.97
CA TYR A 79 -18.77 22.29 1.87
C TYR A 79 -18.35 21.69 0.51
N GLN A 80 -17.28 20.92 0.44
CA GLN A 80 -16.80 20.31 -0.79
C GLN A 80 -17.24 18.85 -0.86
N GLY A 81 -17.36 18.33 -2.07
CA GLY A 81 -17.70 16.95 -2.32
C GLY A 81 -16.76 16.31 -3.32
N VAL A 82 -16.91 15.00 -3.50
CA VAL A 82 -16.14 14.20 -4.44
C VAL A 82 -17.09 13.63 -5.49
N ILE A 83 -16.67 13.72 -6.75
CA ILE A 83 -17.38 13.07 -7.85
C ILE A 83 -16.72 11.69 -8.06
N ALA A 84 -17.53 10.65 -7.93
CA ALA A 84 -17.07 9.27 -8.14
C ALA A 84 -17.22 8.84 -9.60
#